data_ef38faec9d9694ab804147334502e0b0
#
_entry.id   ef38faec9d9694ab804147334502e0b0
#
_cell.length_a   1.000
_cell.length_b   1.000
_cell.length_c   1.000
_cell.angle_alpha   90.00
_cell.angle_beta   90.00
_cell.angle_gamma   90.00
#
_symmetry.space_group_name_H-M   'P 1'
#
loop_
_entity.id
_entity.type
_entity.pdbx_description
1 polymer ?
#
loop_
_entity_poly.entity_id
_entity_poly.type
_entity_poly.pdbx_seq_one_letter_code
_entity_poly.pdbx_strand_id
1 'polypeptide(L)'
;LVSEYGCNNINSFAFKYAKLTNRKSLHCATKANILKTTEGMMKRSFESISQDYPDIKPLHMIIDNCAHQLVMNPGQFDMIVTTNMNGDIISDLTSGLVGGLGIAPSANIGYDCAMFEAVHGAAPDIAGQSKANPTAMILSAIMMCRYLGLTKEADAIEHALAITFEQGMFTIDLNKDTPLSTDEFSDQVISNLGKTCNGFAPSTFKKIDIMKQPPMN
;
A
#
# COMPACT_ATOMS: atom_id res chain seq x y z
N LEU A 1 -12.44 6.47 17.71
CA LEU A 1 -11.74 6.33 18.99
C LEU A 1 -10.24 6.21 18.72
N VAL A 2 -9.40 6.97 19.43
CA VAL A 2 -7.96 6.85 19.42
C VAL A 2 -7.52 6.35 20.79
N SER A 3 -6.72 5.28 20.83
CA SER A 3 -6.18 4.71 22.05
C SER A 3 -4.67 4.54 21.98
N GLU A 4 -4.00 4.53 23.11
CA GLU A 4 -2.55 4.31 23.18
C GLU A 4 -2.18 2.94 22.62
N TYR A 5 -2.96 1.92 22.93
CA TYR A 5 -2.81 0.58 22.37
C TYR A 5 -2.86 0.57 20.83
N GLY A 6 -3.87 1.22 20.23
CA GLY A 6 -4.01 1.31 18.78
C GLY A 6 -2.85 2.07 18.13
N CYS A 7 -2.41 3.19 18.76
CA CYS A 7 -1.26 3.95 18.29
C CYS A 7 0.03 3.13 18.33
N ASN A 8 0.26 2.41 19.42
CA ASN A 8 1.43 1.56 19.58
C ASN A 8 1.42 0.41 18.57
N ASN A 9 0.27 -0.21 18.31
CA ASN A 9 0.15 -1.29 17.35
C ASN A 9 0.50 -0.84 15.93
N ILE A 10 -0.13 0.23 15.45
CA ILE A 10 0.10 0.68 14.06
C ILE A 10 1.51 1.21 13.87
N ASN A 11 2.08 1.93 14.84
CA ASN A 11 3.46 2.40 14.76
C ASN A 11 4.46 1.25 14.80
N SER A 12 4.27 0.26 15.70
CA SER A 12 5.10 -0.94 15.74
C SER A 12 5.03 -1.73 14.43
N PHE A 13 3.84 -1.88 13.87
CA PHE A 13 3.65 -2.50 12.57
C PHE A 13 4.40 -1.73 11.48
N ALA A 14 4.24 -0.41 11.43
CA ALA A 14 4.85 0.44 10.42
C ALA A 14 6.38 0.34 10.43
N PHE A 15 7.02 0.41 11.60
CA PHE A 15 8.48 0.27 11.71
C PHE A 15 8.96 -1.15 11.35
N LYS A 16 8.25 -2.20 11.79
CA LYS A 16 8.56 -3.59 11.40
C LYS A 16 8.45 -3.77 9.90
N TYR A 17 7.38 -3.26 9.29
CA TYR A 17 7.15 -3.34 7.86
C TYR A 17 8.21 -2.54 7.08
N ALA A 18 8.54 -1.33 7.51
CA ALA A 18 9.60 -0.52 6.92
C ALA A 18 10.96 -1.26 6.93
N LYS A 19 11.31 -1.90 8.05
CA LYS A 19 12.53 -2.71 8.17
C LYS A 19 12.53 -3.91 7.22
N LEU A 20 11.41 -4.65 7.16
CA LEU A 20 11.26 -5.81 6.29
C LEU A 20 11.34 -5.46 4.81
N THR A 21 10.79 -4.30 4.43
CA THR A 21 10.74 -3.80 3.06
C THR A 21 11.92 -2.91 2.70
N ASN A 22 12.93 -2.84 3.59
CA ASN A 22 14.16 -2.05 3.41
C ASN A 22 13.90 -0.55 3.15
N ARG A 23 12.82 0.01 3.73
CA ARG A 23 12.52 1.44 3.68
C ARG A 23 13.52 2.21 4.53
N LYS A 24 13.86 3.43 4.10
CA LYS A 24 14.87 4.26 4.74
C LYS A 24 14.29 5.36 5.60
N SER A 25 13.07 5.76 5.34
CA SER A 25 12.36 6.76 6.12
C SER A 25 10.91 6.40 6.33
N LEU A 26 10.37 6.82 7.47
CA LEU A 26 8.96 6.67 7.84
C LEU A 26 8.43 8.02 8.32
N HIS A 27 7.42 8.53 7.62
CA HIS A 27 6.72 9.75 7.99
C HIS A 27 5.49 9.41 8.83
N CYS A 28 5.39 10.01 10.01
CA CYS A 28 4.16 10.02 10.80
C CYS A 28 3.37 11.28 10.47
N ALA A 29 2.22 11.13 9.82
CA ALA A 29 1.35 12.25 9.47
C ALA A 29 0.21 12.39 10.47
N THR A 30 0.09 13.55 11.13
CA THR A 30 -0.93 13.78 12.17
C THR A 30 -1.41 15.24 12.19
N LYS A 31 -2.53 15.50 12.85
CA LYS A 31 -2.99 16.86 13.20
C LYS A 31 -2.64 17.22 14.65
N ALA A 32 -1.48 16.80 15.15
CA ALA A 32 -1.08 16.95 16.55
C ALA A 32 -0.93 18.39 17.04
N ASN A 33 -0.79 19.36 16.14
CA ASN A 33 -0.77 20.79 16.47
C ASN A 33 -2.13 21.28 16.99
N ILE A 34 -3.23 20.69 16.56
CA ILE A 34 -4.61 21.03 16.97
C ILE A 34 -5.15 19.96 17.93
N LEU A 35 -5.10 18.68 17.53
CA LEU A 35 -5.63 17.56 18.30
C LEU A 35 -4.54 16.98 19.22
N LYS A 36 -4.13 17.77 20.22
CA LYS A 36 -2.97 17.48 21.09
C LYS A 36 -3.10 16.19 21.87
N THR A 37 -4.32 15.78 22.24
CA THR A 37 -4.56 14.55 23.00
C THR A 37 -4.53 13.33 22.09
N THR A 38 -5.39 13.26 21.10
CA THR A 38 -5.56 12.09 20.22
C THR A 38 -4.42 11.94 19.20
N GLU A 39 -4.26 12.91 18.32
CA GLU A 39 -3.20 12.90 17.32
C GLU A 39 -1.81 13.10 17.95
N GLY A 40 -1.74 13.84 19.07
CA GLY A 40 -0.53 13.94 19.87
C GLY A 40 -0.12 12.62 20.52
N MET A 41 -1.06 11.74 20.85
CA MET A 41 -0.79 10.38 21.32
C MET A 41 -0.15 9.54 20.20
N MET A 42 -0.70 9.61 18.98
CA MET A 42 -0.12 8.96 17.81
C MET A 42 1.33 9.39 17.57
N LYS A 43 1.59 10.70 17.62
CA LYS A 43 2.93 11.26 17.47
C LYS A 43 3.90 10.78 18.56
N ARG A 44 3.51 10.86 19.84
CA ARG A 44 4.36 10.42 20.96
C ARG A 44 4.68 8.92 20.89
N SER A 45 3.71 8.08 20.57
CA SER A 45 3.91 6.65 20.33
C SER A 45 4.92 6.42 19.20
N PHE A 46 4.79 7.13 18.09
CA PHE A 46 5.73 7.05 16.97
C PHE A 46 7.16 7.42 17.38
N GLU A 47 7.33 8.55 18.07
CA GLU A 47 8.63 9.02 18.56
C GLU A 47 9.27 8.04 19.56
N SER A 48 8.48 7.44 20.44
CA SER A 48 8.94 6.42 21.39
C SER A 48 9.43 5.16 20.68
N ILE A 49 8.62 4.59 19.78
CA ILE A 49 8.95 3.33 19.08
C ILE A 49 10.13 3.52 18.11
N SER A 50 10.28 4.71 17.53
CA SER A 50 11.38 4.99 16.60
C SER A 50 12.77 4.75 17.20
N GLN A 51 12.92 4.83 18.52
CA GLN A 51 14.19 4.62 19.21
C GLN A 51 14.73 3.18 19.04
N ASP A 52 13.84 2.21 18.79
CA ASP A 52 14.18 0.81 18.58
C ASP A 52 14.61 0.51 17.12
N TYR A 53 14.52 1.52 16.23
CA TYR A 53 14.76 1.38 14.79
C TYR A 53 15.75 2.43 14.25
N PRO A 54 17.01 2.43 14.69
CA PRO A 54 17.99 3.47 14.33
C PRO A 54 18.31 3.55 12.83
N ASP A 55 18.04 2.48 12.08
CA ASP A 55 18.29 2.41 10.63
C ASP A 55 17.17 3.06 9.79
N ILE A 56 16.05 3.45 10.40
CA ILE A 56 14.90 4.05 9.74
C ILE A 56 14.79 5.50 10.23
N LYS A 57 14.92 6.46 9.33
CA LYS A 57 14.77 7.88 9.66
C LYS A 57 13.32 8.22 10.02
N PRO A 58 13.00 8.55 11.28
CA PRO A 58 11.66 8.96 11.66
C PRO A 58 11.44 10.43 11.31
N LEU A 59 10.31 10.73 10.71
CA LEU A 59 9.91 12.08 10.33
C LEU A 59 8.47 12.32 10.77
N HIS A 60 8.16 13.54 11.22
CA HIS A 60 6.78 13.91 11.55
C HIS A 60 6.34 15.08 10.66
N MET A 61 5.13 15.01 10.15
CA MET A 61 4.53 16.07 9.34
C MET A 61 3.07 16.29 9.74
N ILE A 62 2.64 17.55 9.71
CA ILE A 62 1.23 17.87 9.90
C ILE A 62 0.45 17.43 8.66
N ILE A 63 -0.72 16.79 8.86
CA ILE A 63 -1.45 16.07 7.82
C ILE A 63 -1.83 16.93 6.61
N ASP A 64 -2.21 18.17 6.80
CA ASP A 64 -2.51 19.10 5.71
C ASP A 64 -1.27 19.48 4.89
N ASN A 65 -0.12 19.66 5.54
CA ASN A 65 1.14 19.80 4.84
C ASN A 65 1.58 18.50 4.15
N CYS A 66 1.32 17.34 4.76
CA CYS A 66 1.57 16.05 4.14
C CYS A 66 0.80 15.90 2.82
N ALA A 67 -0.50 16.22 2.83
CA ALA A 67 -1.32 16.19 1.63
C ALA A 67 -0.80 17.17 0.55
N HIS A 68 -0.44 18.39 0.94
CA HIS A 68 0.18 19.36 0.03
C HIS A 68 1.49 18.84 -0.58
N GLN A 69 2.38 18.30 0.26
CA GLN A 69 3.69 17.81 -0.17
C GLN A 69 3.59 16.54 -1.04
N LEU A 70 2.59 15.72 -0.85
CA LEU A 70 2.33 14.56 -1.71
C LEU A 70 2.04 14.98 -3.16
N VAL A 71 1.34 16.10 -3.35
CA VAL A 71 1.09 16.67 -4.68
C VAL A 71 2.33 17.35 -5.26
N MET A 72 3.07 18.11 -4.43
CA MET A 72 4.20 18.91 -4.88
C MET A 72 5.49 18.11 -5.09
N ASN A 73 5.77 17.16 -4.21
CA ASN A 73 7.00 16.37 -4.21
C ASN A 73 6.75 14.98 -3.59
N PRO A 74 5.99 14.08 -4.26
CA PRO A 74 5.67 12.76 -3.72
C PRO A 74 6.91 11.89 -3.45
N GLY A 75 7.99 12.06 -4.21
CA GLY A 75 9.21 11.29 -4.10
C GLY A 75 9.98 11.44 -2.79
N GLN A 76 9.62 12.40 -1.93
CA GLN A 76 10.22 12.53 -0.60
C GLN A 76 9.68 11.51 0.40
N PHE A 77 8.52 10.90 0.12
CA PHE A 77 7.87 9.94 1.01
C PHE A 77 8.26 8.51 0.62
N ASP A 78 8.97 7.83 1.50
CA ASP A 78 9.26 6.40 1.33
C ASP A 78 8.14 5.54 1.93
N MET A 79 7.65 5.93 3.12
CA MET A 79 6.51 5.31 3.78
C MET A 79 5.82 6.32 4.69
N ILE A 80 4.50 6.21 4.83
CA ILE A 80 3.68 7.07 5.71
C ILE A 80 2.90 6.18 6.67
N VAL A 81 2.88 6.56 7.96
CA VAL A 81 1.98 6.02 8.97
C VAL A 81 1.09 7.14 9.49
N THR A 82 -0.19 6.86 9.67
CA THR A 82 -1.16 7.84 10.14
C THR A 82 -2.35 7.17 10.82
N THR A 83 -3.27 7.96 11.37
CA THR A 83 -4.54 7.46 11.94
C THR A 83 -5.50 7.05 10.81
N ASN A 84 -6.47 6.20 11.15
CA ASN A 84 -7.40 5.57 10.19
C ASN A 84 -8.03 6.57 9.21
N MET A 85 -8.73 7.59 9.70
CA MET A 85 -9.41 8.56 8.83
C MET A 85 -8.44 9.35 7.95
N ASN A 86 -7.30 9.78 8.50
CA ASN A 86 -6.28 10.47 7.74
C ASN A 86 -5.67 9.55 6.66
N GLY A 87 -5.48 8.27 7.00
CA GLY A 87 -4.98 7.25 6.08
C GLY A 87 -5.91 7.00 4.90
N ASP A 88 -7.21 6.92 5.17
CA ASP A 88 -8.25 6.78 4.15
C ASP A 88 -8.20 7.93 3.12
N ILE A 89 -8.14 9.17 3.61
CA ILE A 89 -8.05 10.37 2.76
C ILE A 89 -6.74 10.38 1.94
N ILE A 90 -5.61 10.08 2.59
CA ILE A 90 -4.29 10.12 1.94
C ILE A 90 -4.12 8.96 0.94
N SER A 91 -4.69 7.78 1.21
CA SER A 91 -4.62 6.65 0.28
C SER A 91 -5.35 6.96 -1.03
N ASP A 92 -6.52 7.59 -0.97
CA ASP A 92 -7.26 8.03 -2.16
C ASP A 92 -6.50 9.12 -2.94
N LEU A 93 -5.94 10.10 -2.23
CA LEU A 93 -5.10 11.12 -2.85
C LEU A 93 -3.90 10.49 -3.58
N THR A 94 -3.20 9.57 -2.93
CA THR A 94 -2.01 8.94 -3.51
C THR A 94 -2.37 7.98 -4.65
N SER A 95 -3.49 7.28 -4.58
CA SER A 95 -3.98 6.47 -5.69
C SER A 95 -4.26 7.31 -6.93
N GLY A 96 -4.85 8.51 -6.75
CA GLY A 96 -5.02 9.47 -7.83
C GLY A 96 -3.71 9.93 -8.47
N LEU A 97 -2.66 10.11 -7.67
CA LEU A 97 -1.33 10.51 -8.19
C LEU A 97 -0.64 9.44 -9.03
N VAL A 98 -0.94 8.16 -8.81
CA VAL A 98 -0.31 7.05 -9.55
C VAL A 98 -1.15 6.53 -10.72
N GLY A 99 -2.37 7.03 -10.91
CA GLY A 99 -3.22 6.67 -12.05
C GLY A 99 -4.64 6.26 -11.70
N GLY A 100 -5.00 6.22 -10.41
CA GLY A 100 -6.36 5.99 -9.95
C GLY A 100 -6.52 4.77 -9.05
N LEU A 101 -7.74 4.62 -8.53
CA LEU A 101 -8.09 3.55 -7.59
C LEU A 101 -7.98 2.14 -8.19
N GLY A 102 -8.11 2.02 -9.53
CA GLY A 102 -8.00 0.74 -10.25
C GLY A 102 -6.63 0.06 -10.13
N ILE A 103 -5.61 0.78 -9.63
CA ILE A 103 -4.26 0.25 -9.42
C ILE A 103 -3.80 0.29 -7.97
N ALA A 104 -4.69 0.60 -7.03
CA ALA A 104 -4.38 0.72 -5.61
C ALA A 104 -4.73 -0.58 -4.85
N PRO A 105 -3.73 -1.40 -4.43
CA PRO A 105 -3.95 -2.57 -3.60
C PRO A 105 -4.14 -2.20 -2.14
N SER A 106 -4.76 -3.10 -1.38
CA SER A 106 -4.92 -2.98 0.07
C SER A 106 -4.77 -4.30 0.79
N ALA A 107 -4.39 -4.20 2.07
CA ALA A 107 -4.36 -5.32 2.99
C ALA A 107 -4.77 -4.86 4.40
N ASN A 108 -5.67 -5.59 5.03
CA ASN A 108 -6.02 -5.46 6.43
C ASN A 108 -5.35 -6.61 7.19
N ILE A 109 -4.35 -6.29 8.00
CA ILE A 109 -3.51 -7.28 8.69
C ILE A 109 -3.90 -7.32 10.17
N GLY A 110 -4.46 -8.44 10.61
CA GLY A 110 -4.75 -8.73 12.01
C GLY A 110 -3.76 -9.72 12.61
N TYR A 111 -4.00 -10.11 13.88
CA TYR A 111 -3.15 -11.07 14.59
C TYR A 111 -3.30 -12.50 14.06
N ASP A 112 -4.52 -12.92 13.78
CA ASP A 112 -4.86 -14.30 13.44
C ASP A 112 -5.29 -14.44 11.97
N CYS A 113 -5.66 -13.35 11.33
CA CYS A 113 -6.11 -13.36 9.93
C CYS A 113 -5.69 -12.07 9.21
N ALA A 114 -5.66 -12.16 7.88
CA ALA A 114 -5.46 -11.01 7.02
C ALA A 114 -6.49 -11.03 5.88
N MET A 115 -6.91 -9.86 5.43
CA MET A 115 -7.78 -9.68 4.27
C MET A 115 -7.04 -8.84 3.22
N PHE A 116 -7.13 -9.27 1.97
CA PHE A 116 -6.50 -8.59 0.84
C PHE A 116 -7.59 -8.20 -0.15
N GLU A 117 -7.71 -6.94 -0.42
CA GLU A 117 -8.77 -6.37 -1.24
C GLU A 117 -8.25 -5.18 -2.05
N ALA A 118 -8.96 -4.79 -3.10
CA ALA A 118 -8.70 -3.50 -3.74
C ALA A 118 -9.24 -2.36 -2.88
N VAL A 119 -8.63 -1.18 -2.94
CA VAL A 119 -9.10 0.01 -2.21
C VAL A 119 -10.46 0.49 -2.74
N HIS A 120 -10.69 0.36 -4.06
CA HIS A 120 -11.91 0.84 -4.71
C HIS A 120 -13.17 0.08 -4.30
N GLY A 121 -14.32 0.75 -4.37
CA GLY A 121 -15.64 0.16 -4.14
C GLY A 121 -16.15 -0.68 -5.32
N ALA A 122 -17.45 -1.00 -5.28
CA ALA A 122 -18.09 -1.93 -6.22
C ALA A 122 -18.36 -1.36 -7.63
N ALA A 123 -18.28 -0.04 -7.82
CA ALA A 123 -18.52 0.67 -9.09
C ALA A 123 -19.76 0.16 -9.86
N PRO A 124 -20.98 0.27 -9.29
CA PRO A 124 -22.20 -0.34 -9.85
C PRO A 124 -22.50 0.15 -11.27
N ASP A 125 -22.06 1.35 -11.64
CA ASP A 125 -22.31 1.96 -12.95
C ASP A 125 -21.61 1.21 -14.10
N ILE A 126 -20.55 0.48 -13.82
CA ILE A 126 -19.79 -0.30 -14.82
C ILE A 126 -19.87 -1.81 -14.59
N ALA A 127 -20.64 -2.25 -13.60
CA ALA A 127 -20.80 -3.68 -13.30
C ALA A 127 -21.32 -4.46 -14.52
N GLY A 128 -20.72 -5.61 -14.81
CA GLY A 128 -21.07 -6.47 -15.94
C GLY A 128 -20.64 -5.95 -17.32
N GLN A 129 -19.91 -4.82 -17.41
CA GLN A 129 -19.48 -4.24 -18.69
C GLN A 129 -18.04 -4.60 -19.08
N SER A 130 -17.34 -5.40 -18.29
CA SER A 130 -15.92 -5.77 -18.52
C SER A 130 -14.99 -4.56 -18.73
N LYS A 131 -15.23 -3.47 -17.97
CA LYS A 131 -14.47 -2.20 -18.08
C LYS A 131 -13.51 -1.94 -16.90
N ALA A 132 -13.75 -2.60 -15.77
CA ALA A 132 -12.97 -2.37 -14.55
C ALA A 132 -11.50 -2.79 -14.76
N ASN A 133 -10.58 -1.98 -14.24
CA ASN A 133 -9.16 -2.33 -14.19
C ASN A 133 -8.92 -3.38 -13.10
N PRO A 134 -8.44 -4.59 -13.40
CA PRO A 134 -8.24 -5.64 -12.42
C PRO A 134 -6.91 -5.51 -11.66
N THR A 135 -6.08 -4.53 -11.98
CA THR A 135 -4.71 -4.38 -11.44
C THR A 135 -4.69 -4.29 -9.92
N ALA A 136 -5.59 -3.51 -9.30
CA ALA A 136 -5.65 -3.38 -7.85
C ALA A 136 -5.88 -4.73 -7.16
N MET A 137 -6.76 -5.57 -7.71
CA MET A 137 -7.01 -6.92 -7.18
C MET A 137 -5.82 -7.86 -7.43
N ILE A 138 -5.18 -7.78 -8.60
CA ILE A 138 -3.96 -8.56 -8.90
C ILE A 138 -2.83 -8.18 -7.93
N LEU A 139 -2.60 -6.89 -7.68
CA LEU A 139 -1.59 -6.43 -6.73
C LEU A 139 -1.92 -6.84 -5.28
N SER A 140 -3.20 -6.83 -4.89
CA SER A 140 -3.65 -7.34 -3.58
C SER A 140 -3.39 -8.85 -3.45
N ALA A 141 -3.61 -9.61 -4.52
CA ALA A 141 -3.27 -11.04 -4.56
C ALA A 141 -1.76 -11.28 -4.46
N ILE A 142 -0.93 -10.44 -5.09
CA ILE A 142 0.53 -10.47 -4.93
C ILE A 142 0.91 -10.22 -3.45
N MET A 143 0.29 -9.22 -2.79
CA MET A 143 0.51 -8.98 -1.36
C MET A 143 0.12 -10.20 -0.52
N MET A 144 -0.98 -10.87 -0.83
CA MET A 144 -1.41 -12.10 -0.17
C MET A 144 -0.38 -13.23 -0.36
N CYS A 145 0.09 -13.45 -1.57
CA CYS A 145 1.13 -14.45 -1.85
C CYS A 145 2.40 -14.17 -1.03
N ARG A 146 2.84 -12.93 -0.97
CA ARG A 146 4.00 -12.54 -0.15
C ARG A 146 3.76 -12.76 1.34
N TYR A 147 2.58 -12.41 1.85
CA TYR A 147 2.18 -12.65 3.24
C TYR A 147 2.21 -14.15 3.59
N LEU A 148 1.79 -15.01 2.68
CA LEU A 148 1.83 -16.47 2.84
C LEU A 148 3.22 -17.09 2.63
N GLY A 149 4.21 -16.30 2.17
CA GLY A 149 5.55 -16.77 1.86
C GLY A 149 5.70 -17.41 0.48
N LEU A 150 4.69 -17.27 -0.39
CA LEU A 150 4.67 -17.71 -1.79
C LEU A 150 5.38 -16.67 -2.67
N THR A 151 6.67 -16.46 -2.44
CA THR A 151 7.43 -15.38 -3.07
C THR A 151 7.64 -15.59 -4.56
N LYS A 152 7.85 -16.84 -5.00
CA LYS A 152 8.05 -17.17 -6.42
C LYS A 152 6.80 -16.89 -7.25
N GLU A 153 5.65 -17.23 -6.71
CA GLU A 153 4.34 -17.00 -7.32
C GLU A 153 4.06 -15.50 -7.40
N ALA A 154 4.32 -14.78 -6.30
CA ALA A 154 4.19 -13.32 -6.26
C ALA A 154 5.08 -12.64 -7.31
N ASP A 155 6.35 -13.02 -7.40
CA ASP A 155 7.30 -12.46 -8.36
C ASP A 155 6.87 -12.75 -9.81
N ALA A 156 6.39 -13.98 -10.09
CA ALA A 156 5.93 -14.35 -11.42
C ALA A 156 4.73 -13.50 -11.88
N ILE A 157 3.76 -13.25 -10.99
CA ILE A 157 2.59 -12.42 -11.30
C ILE A 157 3.01 -10.95 -11.45
N GLU A 158 3.90 -10.45 -10.59
CA GLU A 158 4.36 -9.07 -10.62
C GLU A 158 5.17 -8.76 -11.90
N HIS A 159 6.05 -9.68 -12.34
CA HIS A 159 6.73 -9.58 -13.63
C HIS A 159 5.76 -9.60 -14.82
N ALA A 160 4.77 -10.49 -14.81
CA ALA A 160 3.77 -10.57 -15.87
C ALA A 160 2.97 -9.27 -16.00
N LEU A 161 2.57 -8.69 -14.87
CA LEU A 161 1.87 -7.41 -14.82
C LEU A 161 2.76 -6.27 -15.35
N ALA A 162 4.03 -6.19 -14.91
CA ALA A 162 4.98 -5.19 -15.37
C ALA A 162 5.21 -5.26 -16.89
N ILE A 163 5.37 -6.47 -17.45
CA ILE A 163 5.51 -6.67 -18.90
C ILE A 163 4.24 -6.21 -19.63
N THR A 164 3.06 -6.48 -19.09
CA THR A 164 1.79 -6.04 -19.69
C THR A 164 1.74 -4.52 -19.81
N PHE A 165 2.18 -3.81 -18.77
CA PHE A 165 2.28 -2.35 -18.81
C PHE A 165 3.37 -1.86 -19.77
N GLU A 166 4.55 -2.49 -19.82
CA GLU A 166 5.63 -2.15 -20.79
C GLU A 166 5.17 -2.33 -22.25
N GLN A 167 4.26 -3.27 -22.51
CA GLN A 167 3.64 -3.50 -23.81
C GLN A 167 2.60 -2.42 -24.18
N GLY A 168 2.30 -1.48 -23.27
CA GLY A 168 1.29 -0.45 -23.49
C GLY A 168 -0.14 -0.95 -23.40
N MET A 169 -0.36 -2.11 -22.78
CA MET A 169 -1.67 -2.73 -22.62
C MET A 169 -2.34 -2.19 -21.34
N PHE A 170 -3.42 -1.45 -21.51
CA PHE A 170 -4.13 -0.75 -20.43
C PHE A 170 -5.64 -0.86 -20.57
N THR A 171 -6.33 -0.74 -19.46
CA THR A 171 -7.78 -0.55 -19.40
C THR A 171 -8.16 0.92 -19.62
N ILE A 172 -9.44 1.22 -19.79
CA ILE A 172 -9.95 2.55 -20.21
C ILE A 172 -9.61 3.69 -19.24
N ASP A 173 -9.38 3.39 -17.97
CA ASP A 173 -9.00 4.36 -16.94
C ASP A 173 -7.59 4.90 -17.13
N LEU A 174 -6.68 4.10 -17.69
CA LEU A 174 -5.28 4.46 -17.95
C LEU A 174 -5.02 4.82 -19.42
N ASN A 175 -5.77 4.26 -20.37
CA ASN A 175 -5.64 4.57 -21.80
C ASN A 175 -7.04 4.62 -22.46
N LYS A 176 -7.42 5.80 -22.94
CA LYS A 176 -8.72 6.03 -23.57
C LYS A 176 -8.75 5.75 -25.09
N ASP A 177 -7.57 5.69 -25.73
CA ASP A 177 -7.49 5.59 -27.18
C ASP A 177 -7.64 4.14 -27.66
N THR A 178 -6.99 3.21 -26.99
CA THR A 178 -7.00 1.78 -27.32
C THR A 178 -7.13 0.92 -26.05
N PRO A 179 -8.26 1.04 -25.30
CA PRO A 179 -8.41 0.33 -24.06
C PRO A 179 -8.69 -1.15 -24.27
N LEU A 180 -8.13 -1.97 -23.38
CA LEU A 180 -8.53 -3.36 -23.21
C LEU A 180 -9.72 -3.45 -22.25
N SER A 181 -10.56 -4.45 -22.45
CA SER A 181 -11.54 -4.88 -21.45
C SER A 181 -10.84 -5.52 -20.24
N THR A 182 -11.59 -5.71 -19.14
CA THR A 182 -11.09 -6.42 -17.95
C THR A 182 -10.56 -7.82 -18.30
N ASP A 183 -11.31 -8.54 -19.15
CA ASP A 183 -10.97 -9.93 -19.52
C ASP A 183 -9.73 -9.95 -20.42
N GLU A 184 -9.68 -9.12 -21.47
CA GLU A 184 -8.52 -9.01 -22.37
C GLU A 184 -7.24 -8.60 -21.62
N PHE A 185 -7.34 -7.66 -20.69
CA PHE A 185 -6.19 -7.28 -19.84
C PHE A 185 -5.74 -8.45 -18.98
N SER A 186 -6.65 -9.18 -18.36
CA SER A 186 -6.34 -10.36 -17.54
C SER A 186 -5.68 -11.47 -18.37
N ASP A 187 -6.20 -11.75 -19.57
CA ASP A 187 -5.62 -12.72 -20.51
C ASP A 187 -4.21 -12.30 -20.94
N GLN A 188 -3.97 -11.00 -21.13
CA GLN A 188 -2.64 -10.49 -21.45
C GLN A 188 -1.66 -10.70 -20.30
N VAL A 189 -2.06 -10.45 -19.04
CA VAL A 189 -1.24 -10.75 -17.85
C VAL A 189 -0.93 -12.26 -17.79
N ILE A 190 -1.93 -13.11 -17.99
CA ILE A 190 -1.76 -14.58 -18.01
C ILE A 190 -0.76 -15.01 -19.10
N SER A 191 -0.84 -14.43 -20.29
CA SER A 191 0.07 -14.74 -21.42
C SER A 191 1.53 -14.37 -21.14
N ASN A 192 1.76 -13.44 -20.21
CA ASN A 192 3.06 -12.98 -19.79
C ASN A 192 3.63 -13.75 -18.58
N LEU A 193 2.87 -14.67 -17.97
CA LEU A 193 3.37 -15.48 -16.86
C LEU A 193 4.61 -16.31 -17.29
N GLY A 194 5.58 -16.36 -16.40
CA GLY A 194 6.85 -17.05 -16.65
C GLY A 194 7.89 -16.25 -17.43
N LYS A 195 7.54 -15.06 -17.92
CA LYS A 195 8.50 -14.12 -18.52
C LYS A 195 9.13 -13.24 -17.42
N THR A 196 10.32 -12.71 -17.68
CA THR A 196 11.02 -11.80 -16.77
C THR A 196 11.07 -10.40 -17.39
N CYS A 197 10.63 -9.40 -16.63
CA CYS A 197 10.71 -7.99 -17.00
C CYS A 197 12.13 -7.48 -16.72
N ASN A 198 12.82 -7.02 -17.75
CA ASN A 198 14.18 -6.47 -17.63
C ASN A 198 14.07 -5.00 -17.18
N GLY A 199 14.52 -4.68 -15.99
CA GLY A 199 14.44 -3.32 -15.43
C GLY A 199 13.46 -3.18 -14.28
N PHE A 200 12.70 -4.23 -14.01
CA PHE A 200 11.84 -4.33 -12.86
C PHE A 200 12.45 -5.29 -11.82
N ALA A 201 12.67 -4.81 -10.61
CA ALA A 201 13.10 -5.64 -9.48
C ALA A 201 11.88 -5.92 -8.60
N PRO A 202 11.41 -7.19 -8.52
CA PRO A 202 10.30 -7.53 -7.62
C PRO A 202 10.62 -7.16 -6.19
N SER A 203 9.59 -6.77 -5.45
CA SER A 203 9.74 -6.46 -4.04
C SER A 203 10.16 -7.71 -3.27
N THR A 204 11.38 -7.78 -2.78
CA THR A 204 11.88 -8.90 -1.98
C THR A 204 11.32 -8.83 -0.56
N PHE A 205 10.20 -9.48 -0.30
CA PHE A 205 9.69 -9.68 1.05
C PHE A 205 10.03 -11.09 1.55
N LYS A 206 10.60 -11.15 2.75
CA LYS A 206 10.55 -12.38 3.54
C LYS A 206 9.16 -12.47 4.17
N LYS A 207 8.66 -13.70 4.43
CA LYS A 207 7.41 -13.93 5.16
C LYS A 207 7.25 -12.95 6.32
N ILE A 208 6.16 -12.19 6.30
CA ILE A 208 5.92 -11.14 7.28
C ILE A 208 5.43 -11.78 8.59
N ASP A 209 6.33 -12.11 9.48
CA ASP A 209 6.03 -12.51 10.86
C ASP A 209 5.78 -11.24 11.73
N ILE A 210 4.93 -10.32 11.22
CA ILE A 210 4.74 -8.99 11.79
C ILE A 210 3.98 -9.03 13.12
N MET A 211 3.12 -10.03 13.35
CA MET A 211 2.06 -9.94 14.33
C MET A 211 2.12 -10.95 15.47
N LYS A 212 3.26 -11.52 15.79
CA LYS A 212 3.41 -12.20 17.07
C LYS A 212 3.59 -11.16 18.19
N GLN A 213 2.50 -10.56 18.65
CA GLN A 213 2.47 -9.93 19.97
C GLN A 213 1.89 -10.92 20.99
N PRO A 214 2.41 -10.91 22.25
CA PRO A 214 1.81 -11.71 23.29
C PRO A 214 0.36 -11.25 23.52
N PRO A 215 -0.54 -12.17 23.92
CA PRO A 215 -1.90 -11.79 24.30
C PRO A 215 -1.86 -10.71 25.38
N MET A 216 -2.75 -9.73 25.29
CA MET A 216 -2.94 -8.75 26.36
C MET A 216 -3.41 -9.50 27.62
N ASN A 217 -2.65 -9.38 28.69
CA ASN A 217 -3.11 -9.74 30.04
C ASN A 217 -4.06 -8.67 30.56
#